data_304dc0ae17251afd9ece7d4a0389d0e5
#
_entry.id   304dc0ae17251afd9ece7d4a0389d0e5
#
_cell.length_a   1.000
_cell.length_b   1.000
_cell.length_c   1.000
_cell.angle_alpha   90.00
_cell.angle_beta   90.00
_cell.angle_gamma   90.00
#
_symmetry.space_group_name_H-M   'P 1'
#
loop_
_entity.id
_entity.type
_entity.pdbx_description
1 polymer ?
#
loop_
_entity_poly.entity_id
_entity_poly.type
_entity_poly.pdbx_seq_one_letter_code
_entity_poly.pdbx_strand_id
1 'polypeptide(L)'
;MNKPGEEPLLSLPERHSRILSLLQQNGSISVTQLSELFKVSEVTIRKDLSYLEQQKKLYRTHGSAILISPYISDRHVNEKEKKNVAEKRAIGAAAAALVSQDDSIIIASGTTMAFLAREIKPVGRLTVITAAVPVTQILSQHADVDVIQLGGITRSSSVSVVGPFAEAMLRNFNCSKLFVGVDGIDTEFGLTTTNVLEASLNDAMINAAQKVVVLADSSKFGRRGFSKICDLEAVDRIITDSGVQPLYLERLRERGIEATVVDV
;
A
#
# COMPACT_ATOMS: atom_id res chain seq x y z
N MET A 1 34.89 -39.14 -3.41
CA MET A 1 34.45 -38.82 -4.81
C MET A 1 33.05 -38.25 -4.70
N ASN A 2 32.95 -36.92 -4.74
CA ASN A 2 31.65 -36.24 -4.78
C ASN A 2 31.05 -36.35 -6.16
N LYS A 3 29.75 -36.67 -6.24
CA LYS A 3 29.02 -36.67 -7.52
C LYS A 3 28.96 -35.26 -8.08
N PRO A 4 29.21 -34.99 -9.35
CA PRO A 4 29.07 -33.69 -9.95
C PRO A 4 27.58 -33.40 -10.13
N GLY A 5 27.08 -32.33 -9.46
CA GLY A 5 25.73 -31.80 -9.69
C GLY A 5 24.89 -31.45 -8.46
N GLU A 6 25.34 -31.70 -7.25
CA GLU A 6 24.63 -31.22 -6.03
C GLU A 6 25.28 -29.91 -5.56
N GLU A 7 24.59 -28.79 -5.73
CA GLU A 7 24.96 -27.55 -5.03
C GLU A 7 24.94 -27.85 -3.51
N PRO A 8 26.00 -27.48 -2.77
CA PRO A 8 26.07 -27.75 -1.34
C PRO A 8 24.89 -27.10 -0.63
N LEU A 9 24.21 -27.85 0.23
CA LEU A 9 23.18 -27.33 1.11
C LEU A 9 23.75 -26.13 1.88
N LEU A 10 23.10 -24.97 1.78
CA LEU A 10 23.51 -23.77 2.47
C LEU A 10 23.62 -24.01 3.97
N SER A 11 24.68 -23.54 4.58
CA SER A 11 24.81 -23.51 6.03
C SER A 11 23.69 -22.64 6.65
N LEU A 12 23.40 -22.86 7.91
CA LEU A 12 22.33 -22.12 8.62
C LEU A 12 22.50 -20.59 8.50
N PRO A 13 23.71 -19.98 8.73
CA PRO A 13 23.90 -18.55 8.60
C PRO A 13 23.74 -18.06 7.16
N GLU A 14 24.21 -18.80 6.17
CA GLU A 14 24.06 -18.46 4.75
C GLU A 14 22.59 -18.50 4.32
N ARG A 15 21.83 -19.52 4.77
CA ARG A 15 20.41 -19.63 4.50
C ARG A 15 19.63 -18.48 5.13
N HIS A 16 19.92 -18.10 6.38
CA HIS A 16 19.32 -16.92 7.03
C HIS A 16 19.64 -15.63 6.29
N SER A 17 20.90 -15.42 5.86
CA SER A 17 21.27 -14.25 5.07
C SER A 17 20.52 -14.19 3.74
N ARG A 18 20.38 -15.35 3.07
CA ARG A 18 19.69 -15.44 1.79
C ARG A 18 18.18 -15.22 1.92
N ILE A 19 17.55 -15.73 3.00
CA ILE A 19 16.14 -15.43 3.33
C ILE A 19 15.94 -13.93 3.45
N LEU A 20 16.78 -13.23 4.22
CA LEU A 20 16.66 -11.78 4.41
C LEU A 20 16.88 -11.01 3.11
N SER A 21 17.84 -11.42 2.27
CA SER A 21 18.05 -10.82 0.94
C SER A 21 16.83 -10.99 0.02
N LEU A 22 16.23 -12.17 -0.01
CA LEU A 22 15.02 -12.45 -0.79
C LEU A 22 13.84 -11.62 -0.31
N LEU A 23 13.70 -11.47 1.01
CA LEU A 23 12.67 -10.61 1.60
C LEU A 23 12.91 -9.13 1.26
N GLN A 24 14.16 -8.67 1.19
CA GLN A 24 14.49 -7.31 0.75
C GLN A 24 14.09 -7.06 -0.71
N GLN A 25 14.26 -8.06 -1.56
CA GLN A 25 13.94 -7.95 -3.00
C GLN A 25 12.44 -8.06 -3.26
N ASN A 26 11.77 -9.02 -2.62
CA ASN A 26 10.40 -9.43 -2.95
C ASN A 26 9.34 -8.88 -1.96
N GLY A 27 9.77 -8.33 -0.81
CA GLY A 27 8.91 -7.85 0.27
C GLY A 27 8.33 -8.96 1.14
N SER A 28 7.85 -10.04 0.54
CA SER A 28 7.36 -11.24 1.21
C SER A 28 7.79 -12.50 0.46
N ILE A 29 7.83 -13.64 1.16
CA ILE A 29 8.10 -14.94 0.54
C ILE A 29 7.41 -16.05 1.36
N SER A 30 6.81 -17.03 0.68
CA SER A 30 6.13 -18.13 1.35
C SER A 30 7.09 -19.20 1.87
N VAL A 31 6.65 -19.95 2.88
CA VAL A 31 7.39 -21.11 3.41
C VAL A 31 7.65 -22.15 2.32
N THR A 32 6.65 -22.40 1.47
CA THR A 32 6.74 -23.33 0.35
C THR A 32 7.79 -22.90 -0.66
N GLN A 33 7.78 -21.63 -1.09
CA GLN A 33 8.80 -21.08 -2.01
C GLN A 33 10.22 -21.19 -1.44
N LEU A 34 10.40 -20.89 -0.15
CA LEU A 34 11.70 -21.05 0.52
C LEU A 34 12.13 -22.51 0.61
N SER A 35 11.20 -23.42 0.91
CA SER A 35 11.44 -24.86 0.97
C SER A 35 11.93 -25.42 -0.36
N GLU A 36 11.28 -25.06 -1.45
CA GLU A 36 11.65 -25.44 -2.81
C GLU A 36 13.01 -24.86 -3.23
N LEU A 37 13.21 -23.56 -2.98
CA LEU A 37 14.43 -22.85 -3.37
C LEU A 37 15.67 -23.39 -2.64
N PHE A 38 15.56 -23.67 -1.34
CA PHE A 38 16.70 -24.16 -0.55
C PHE A 38 16.78 -25.67 -0.46
N LYS A 39 15.83 -26.41 -1.05
CA LYS A 39 15.75 -27.86 -1.02
C LYS A 39 15.78 -28.44 0.41
N VAL A 40 15.09 -27.77 1.34
CA VAL A 40 14.93 -28.20 2.73
C VAL A 40 13.45 -28.31 3.08
N SER A 41 13.10 -29.08 4.14
CA SER A 41 11.70 -29.22 4.52
C SER A 41 11.07 -27.91 4.99
N GLU A 42 9.76 -27.74 4.80
CA GLU A 42 9.01 -26.60 5.33
C GLU A 42 9.17 -26.46 6.86
N VAL A 43 9.35 -27.59 7.58
CA VAL A 43 9.60 -27.56 9.02
C VAL A 43 10.92 -26.86 9.32
N THR A 44 11.94 -27.10 8.51
CA THR A 44 13.24 -26.42 8.63
C THR A 44 13.08 -24.92 8.38
N ILE A 45 12.39 -24.54 7.31
CA ILE A 45 12.12 -23.14 7.00
C ILE A 45 11.34 -22.45 8.13
N ARG A 46 10.30 -23.09 8.67
CA ARG A 46 9.54 -22.54 9.80
C ARG A 46 10.41 -22.33 11.06
N LYS A 47 11.40 -23.19 11.30
CA LYS A 47 12.38 -22.99 12.40
C LYS A 47 13.31 -21.81 12.12
N ASP A 48 13.83 -21.69 10.89
CA ASP A 48 14.67 -20.58 10.47
C ASP A 48 13.93 -19.24 10.59
N LEU A 49 12.70 -19.18 10.09
CA LEU A 49 11.86 -17.99 10.19
C LEU A 49 11.52 -17.65 11.64
N SER A 50 11.25 -18.66 12.51
CA SER A 50 11.02 -18.44 13.95
C SER A 50 12.25 -17.84 14.63
N TYR A 51 13.43 -18.32 14.29
CA TYR A 51 14.68 -17.76 14.80
C TYR A 51 14.88 -16.30 14.37
N LEU A 52 14.70 -16.02 13.09
CA LEU A 52 14.83 -14.65 12.53
C LEU A 52 13.78 -13.69 13.10
N GLU A 53 12.57 -14.17 13.39
CA GLU A 53 11.52 -13.42 14.07
C GLU A 53 11.89 -13.06 15.50
N GLN A 54 12.42 -14.03 16.27
CA GLN A 54 12.95 -13.78 17.63
C GLN A 54 14.09 -12.75 17.63
N GLN A 55 14.90 -12.73 16.54
CA GLN A 55 15.94 -11.71 16.33
C GLN A 55 15.38 -10.39 15.81
N LYS A 56 14.06 -10.22 15.72
CA LYS A 56 13.36 -9.03 15.22
C LYS A 56 13.81 -8.61 13.81
N LYS A 57 14.17 -9.57 12.94
CA LYS A 57 14.61 -9.32 11.57
C LYS A 57 13.51 -9.48 10.54
N LEU A 58 12.45 -10.19 10.87
CA LEU A 58 11.26 -10.40 10.06
C LEU A 58 10.03 -10.65 10.93
N TYR A 59 8.83 -10.56 10.34
CA TYR A 59 7.58 -11.09 10.89
C TYR A 59 7.16 -12.33 10.12
N ARG A 60 6.50 -13.26 10.82
CA ARG A 60 5.83 -14.40 10.19
C ARG A 60 4.35 -14.12 10.12
N THR A 61 3.77 -14.44 8.97
CA THR A 61 2.33 -14.58 8.79
C THR A 61 1.99 -16.06 8.64
N HIS A 62 0.71 -16.40 8.56
CA HIS A 62 0.31 -17.78 8.30
C HIS A 62 0.83 -18.24 6.92
N GLY A 63 1.98 -18.95 6.93
CA GLY A 63 2.60 -19.54 5.75
C GLY A 63 3.59 -18.66 4.97
N SER A 64 3.90 -17.43 5.40
CA SER A 64 4.90 -16.57 4.77
C SER A 64 5.72 -15.77 5.78
N ALA A 65 6.81 -15.15 5.30
CA ALA A 65 7.63 -14.22 6.06
C ALA A 65 7.65 -12.85 5.37
N ILE A 66 7.76 -11.80 6.19
CA ILE A 66 7.82 -10.40 5.78
C ILE A 66 9.01 -9.78 6.49
N LEU A 67 9.81 -8.99 5.78
CA LEU A 67 10.92 -8.29 6.42
C LEU A 67 10.38 -7.25 7.42
N ILE A 68 10.88 -7.30 8.67
CA ILE A 68 10.84 -6.11 9.51
C ILE A 68 11.83 -5.13 8.87
N SER A 69 11.32 -4.27 7.98
CA SER A 69 12.09 -3.12 7.59
C SER A 69 11.73 -2.01 8.58
N PRO A 70 12.60 -1.67 9.55
CA PRO A 70 12.47 -0.42 10.29
C PRO A 70 12.66 0.78 9.36
N TYR A 71 13.03 0.51 8.12
CA TYR A 71 13.26 1.45 7.04
C TYR A 71 12.54 0.99 5.76
N ILE A 72 11.20 1.08 5.73
CA ILE A 72 10.63 1.57 4.50
C ILE A 72 11.11 3.02 4.47
N SER A 73 12.25 3.25 3.81
CA SER A 73 12.79 4.60 3.68
C SER A 73 11.69 5.46 3.07
N ASP A 74 11.46 6.62 3.66
CA ASP A 74 10.56 7.64 3.12
C ASP A 74 11.12 8.11 1.77
N ARG A 75 10.86 7.30 0.74
CA ARG A 75 11.33 7.55 -0.62
C ARG A 75 10.56 8.72 -1.19
N HIS A 76 11.29 9.64 -1.80
CA HIS A 76 10.70 10.77 -2.47
C HIS A 76 9.66 10.30 -3.51
N VAL A 77 8.54 11.02 -3.63
CA VAL A 77 7.44 10.71 -4.53
C VAL A 77 7.91 10.51 -5.99
N ASN A 78 8.91 11.26 -6.44
CA ASN A 78 9.49 11.14 -7.76
C ASN A 78 10.16 9.78 -8.03
N GLU A 79 10.71 9.13 -7.00
CA GLU A 79 11.26 7.78 -7.12
C GLU A 79 10.14 6.72 -7.12
N LYS A 80 9.13 6.94 -6.28
CA LYS A 80 7.94 6.07 -6.23
C LYS A 80 7.16 6.14 -7.55
N GLU A 81 7.08 7.29 -8.20
CA GLU A 81 6.35 7.48 -9.47
C GLU A 81 6.92 6.62 -10.60
N LYS A 82 8.23 6.41 -10.64
CA LYS A 82 8.92 5.64 -11.69
C LYS A 82 8.78 4.12 -11.56
N LYS A 83 8.23 3.61 -10.44
CA LYS A 83 8.05 2.19 -10.19
C LYS A 83 6.60 1.77 -10.39
N ASN A 84 6.39 0.57 -10.95
CA ASN A 84 5.07 -0.03 -11.13
C ASN A 84 4.12 0.95 -11.83
N VAL A 85 4.58 1.57 -12.93
CA VAL A 85 3.86 2.64 -13.63
C VAL A 85 2.61 2.12 -14.32
N ALA A 86 2.72 0.95 -14.95
CA ALA A 86 1.60 0.31 -15.65
C ALA A 86 0.50 -0.07 -14.65
N GLU A 87 0.89 -0.69 -13.53
CA GLU A 87 0.00 -1.09 -12.43
C GLU A 87 -0.74 0.11 -11.85
N LYS A 88 -0.03 1.19 -11.54
CA LYS A 88 -0.65 2.40 -10.98
C LYS A 88 -1.59 3.09 -11.96
N ARG A 89 -1.28 3.06 -13.25
CA ARG A 89 -2.17 3.60 -14.28
C ARG A 89 -3.45 2.79 -14.37
N ALA A 90 -3.35 1.45 -14.44
CA ALA A 90 -4.52 0.58 -14.49
C ALA A 90 -5.39 0.71 -13.23
N ILE A 91 -4.75 0.74 -12.04
CA ILE A 91 -5.43 0.97 -10.75
C ILE A 91 -6.10 2.35 -10.72
N GLY A 92 -5.41 3.40 -11.18
CA GLY A 92 -5.95 4.76 -11.25
C GLY A 92 -7.17 4.85 -12.17
N ALA A 93 -7.11 4.21 -13.34
CA ALA A 93 -8.24 4.16 -14.30
C ALA A 93 -9.45 3.42 -13.72
N ALA A 94 -9.23 2.26 -13.07
CA ALA A 94 -10.30 1.52 -12.39
C ALA A 94 -10.92 2.33 -11.23
N ALA A 95 -10.11 3.06 -10.48
CA ALA A 95 -10.59 3.93 -9.42
C ALA A 95 -11.38 5.13 -9.96
N ALA A 96 -10.96 5.73 -11.07
CA ALA A 96 -11.66 6.84 -11.70
C ALA A 96 -13.09 6.46 -12.14
N ALA A 97 -13.31 5.20 -12.53
CA ALA A 97 -14.63 4.68 -12.87
C ALA A 97 -15.61 4.63 -11.68
N LEU A 98 -15.10 4.75 -10.45
CA LEU A 98 -15.94 4.80 -9.24
C LEU A 98 -16.41 6.22 -8.89
N VAL A 99 -15.87 7.24 -9.55
CA VAL A 99 -16.31 8.64 -9.37
C VAL A 99 -17.64 8.83 -10.07
N SER A 100 -18.62 9.28 -9.32
CA SER A 100 -19.99 9.47 -9.80
C SER A 100 -20.25 10.94 -10.17
N GLN A 101 -21.40 11.18 -10.83
CA GLN A 101 -21.87 12.53 -11.11
C GLN A 101 -22.12 13.29 -9.79
N ASP A 102 -21.74 14.57 -9.77
CA ASP A 102 -21.93 15.49 -8.64
C ASP A 102 -21.37 14.96 -7.29
N ASP A 103 -20.26 14.19 -7.37
CA ASP A 103 -19.64 13.53 -6.21
C ASP A 103 -18.83 14.52 -5.36
N SER A 104 -18.63 14.15 -4.10
CA SER A 104 -17.71 14.82 -3.18
C SER A 104 -16.75 13.78 -2.62
N ILE A 105 -15.50 13.84 -3.05
CA ILE A 105 -14.50 12.81 -2.75
C ILE A 105 -13.27 13.37 -2.06
N ILE A 106 -12.57 12.51 -1.33
CA ILE A 106 -11.23 12.80 -0.81
C ILE A 106 -10.23 11.99 -1.63
N ILE A 107 -9.18 12.64 -2.11
CA ILE A 107 -8.03 11.99 -2.72
C ILE A 107 -6.80 12.28 -1.84
N ALA A 108 -6.27 11.23 -1.21
CA ALA A 108 -5.10 11.34 -0.34
C ALA A 108 -3.81 11.62 -1.14
N SER A 109 -2.67 11.61 -0.48
CA SER A 109 -1.36 11.76 -1.12
C SER A 109 -0.85 10.45 -1.71
N GLY A 110 0.05 10.55 -2.68
CA GLY A 110 0.76 9.41 -3.26
C GLY A 110 0.75 9.37 -4.79
N THR A 111 1.66 8.57 -5.34
CA THR A 111 1.83 8.50 -6.80
C THR A 111 0.63 7.87 -7.50
N THR A 112 0.01 6.84 -6.92
CA THR A 112 -1.20 6.22 -7.48
C THR A 112 -2.37 7.20 -7.49
N MET A 113 -2.45 8.11 -6.51
CA MET A 113 -3.44 9.19 -6.45
C MET A 113 -3.28 10.18 -7.60
N ALA A 114 -2.03 10.49 -7.99
CA ALA A 114 -1.78 11.33 -9.17
C ALA A 114 -2.20 10.64 -10.47
N PHE A 115 -2.05 9.30 -10.59
CA PHE A 115 -2.59 8.54 -11.73
C PHE A 115 -4.12 8.56 -11.72
N LEU A 116 -4.77 8.33 -10.59
CA LEU A 116 -6.22 8.49 -10.47
C LEU A 116 -6.67 9.88 -10.94
N ALA A 117 -6.04 10.96 -10.47
CA ALA A 117 -6.41 12.32 -10.82
C ALA A 117 -6.32 12.59 -12.34
N ARG A 118 -5.34 11.98 -13.04
CA ARG A 118 -5.19 12.10 -14.51
C ARG A 118 -6.29 11.37 -15.28
N GLU A 119 -6.88 10.32 -14.70
CA GLU A 119 -7.91 9.50 -15.37
C GLU A 119 -9.34 9.97 -15.03
N ILE A 120 -9.53 10.85 -14.06
CA ILE A 120 -10.84 11.41 -13.72
C ILE A 120 -11.36 12.24 -14.91
N LYS A 121 -12.52 11.86 -15.39
CA LYS A 121 -13.32 12.61 -16.36
C LYS A 121 -14.59 13.05 -15.65
N PRO A 122 -14.67 14.29 -15.17
CA PRO A 122 -15.84 14.73 -14.39
C PRO A 122 -17.11 14.67 -15.24
N VAL A 123 -18.16 14.10 -14.63
CA VAL A 123 -19.52 14.13 -15.15
C VAL A 123 -20.33 14.95 -14.17
N GLY A 124 -20.83 16.13 -14.60
CA GLY A 124 -21.41 17.11 -13.68
C GLY A 124 -20.33 17.79 -12.82
N ARG A 125 -20.71 18.33 -11.68
CA ARG A 125 -19.80 19.06 -10.78
C ARG A 125 -19.16 18.09 -9.79
N LEU A 126 -17.83 18.06 -9.74
CA LEU A 126 -17.06 17.21 -8.81
C LEU A 126 -16.38 18.09 -7.77
N THR A 127 -16.54 17.75 -6.47
CA THR A 127 -15.78 18.36 -5.39
C THR A 127 -14.70 17.40 -4.91
N VAL A 128 -13.45 17.85 -4.92
CA VAL A 128 -12.29 17.04 -4.48
C VAL A 128 -11.58 17.72 -3.34
N ILE A 129 -11.48 17.03 -2.19
CA ILE A 129 -10.64 17.45 -1.08
C ILE A 129 -9.33 16.68 -1.17
N THR A 130 -8.20 17.37 -1.10
CA THR A 130 -6.89 16.70 -1.18
C THR A 130 -5.81 17.39 -0.34
N ALA A 131 -4.88 16.58 0.16
CA ALA A 131 -3.62 17.04 0.75
C ALA A 131 -2.48 17.10 -0.27
N ALA A 132 -2.65 16.50 -1.45
CA ALA A 132 -1.60 16.32 -2.44
C ALA A 132 -1.55 17.49 -3.44
N VAL A 133 -0.45 18.23 -3.44
CA VAL A 133 -0.24 19.33 -4.41
C VAL A 133 -0.32 18.85 -5.88
N PRO A 134 0.26 17.68 -6.26
CA PRO A 134 0.11 17.19 -7.64
C PRO A 134 -1.35 16.90 -8.04
N VAL A 135 -2.19 16.41 -7.12
CA VAL A 135 -3.61 16.20 -7.39
C VAL A 135 -4.31 17.53 -7.66
N THR A 136 -4.05 18.54 -6.85
CA THR A 136 -4.57 19.90 -7.06
C THR A 136 -4.16 20.46 -8.41
N GLN A 137 -2.87 20.34 -8.77
CA GLN A 137 -2.36 20.83 -10.07
C GLN A 137 -3.04 20.16 -11.27
N ILE A 138 -3.35 18.86 -11.16
CA ILE A 138 -4.01 18.13 -12.25
C ILE A 138 -5.48 18.54 -12.34
N LEU A 139 -6.21 18.48 -11.22
CA LEU A 139 -7.66 18.62 -11.22
C LEU A 139 -8.14 20.07 -11.36
N SER A 140 -7.36 21.05 -10.91
CA SER A 140 -7.70 22.49 -11.10
C SER A 140 -7.69 22.94 -12.55
N GLN A 141 -7.26 22.11 -13.50
CA GLN A 141 -7.36 22.39 -14.93
C GLN A 141 -8.76 22.10 -15.52
N HIS A 142 -9.64 21.43 -14.76
CA HIS A 142 -11.00 21.11 -15.17
C HIS A 142 -11.98 22.12 -14.58
N ALA A 143 -12.77 22.79 -15.45
CA ALA A 143 -13.73 23.81 -15.03
C ALA A 143 -14.86 23.26 -14.14
N ASP A 144 -15.18 21.98 -14.28
CA ASP A 144 -16.26 21.30 -13.55
C ASP A 144 -15.77 20.64 -12.24
N VAL A 145 -14.53 20.91 -11.80
CA VAL A 145 -13.95 20.37 -10.56
C VAL A 145 -13.63 21.49 -9.58
N ASP A 146 -14.28 21.46 -8.44
CA ASP A 146 -13.92 22.29 -7.31
C ASP A 146 -12.88 21.55 -6.45
N VAL A 147 -11.67 22.08 -6.36
CA VAL A 147 -10.60 21.48 -5.55
C VAL A 147 -10.42 22.24 -4.24
N ILE A 148 -10.62 21.55 -3.14
CA ILE A 148 -10.33 22.04 -1.78
C ILE A 148 -8.96 21.49 -1.37
N GLN A 149 -7.91 22.30 -1.51
CA GLN A 149 -6.58 21.97 -1.04
C GLN A 149 -6.51 22.12 0.47
N LEU A 150 -6.18 21.04 1.19
CA LEU A 150 -5.94 21.11 2.64
C LEU A 150 -4.68 21.95 2.92
N GLY A 151 -4.75 22.76 3.97
CA GLY A 151 -3.62 23.54 4.46
C GLY A 151 -2.86 22.80 5.56
N GLY A 152 -1.56 23.08 5.71
CA GLY A 152 -0.77 22.47 6.78
C GLY A 152 0.73 22.51 6.55
N ILE A 153 1.46 21.58 7.17
CA ILE A 153 2.91 21.45 7.03
C ILE A 153 3.23 20.71 5.73
N THR A 154 3.97 21.35 4.84
CA THR A 154 4.36 20.70 3.58
C THR A 154 5.47 19.67 3.80
N ARG A 155 5.23 18.43 3.37
CA ARG A 155 6.24 17.36 3.27
C ARG A 155 6.85 17.33 1.87
N SER A 156 8.15 17.58 1.77
CA SER A 156 8.86 17.55 0.49
C SER A 156 8.90 16.14 -0.13
N SER A 157 9.02 15.08 0.68
CA SER A 157 9.12 13.69 0.17
C SER A 157 7.84 13.19 -0.50
N SER A 158 6.66 13.66 -0.07
CA SER A 158 5.36 13.30 -0.66
C SER A 158 4.71 14.42 -1.48
N VAL A 159 5.29 15.63 -1.46
CA VAL A 159 4.72 16.84 -2.09
C VAL A 159 3.25 17.02 -1.67
N SER A 160 3.01 16.90 -0.36
CA SER A 160 1.68 16.99 0.24
C SER A 160 1.73 17.72 1.58
N VAL A 161 0.59 18.09 2.10
CA VAL A 161 0.47 18.68 3.43
C VAL A 161 0.08 17.63 4.48
N VAL A 162 0.50 17.84 5.72
CA VAL A 162 0.19 17.01 6.88
C VAL A 162 0.02 17.88 8.13
N GLY A 163 -0.44 17.24 9.21
CA GLY A 163 -0.48 17.83 10.55
C GLY A 163 -1.83 18.40 10.95
N PRO A 164 -1.92 18.98 12.16
CA PRO A 164 -3.18 19.25 12.83
C PRO A 164 -4.08 20.27 12.11
N PHE A 165 -3.53 21.17 11.30
CA PHE A 165 -4.35 22.11 10.53
C PHE A 165 -5.13 21.39 9.43
N ALA A 166 -4.49 20.45 8.71
CA ALA A 166 -5.15 19.63 7.69
C ALA A 166 -6.23 18.74 8.32
N GLU A 167 -5.93 18.10 9.46
CA GLU A 167 -6.89 17.27 10.20
C GLU A 167 -8.08 18.08 10.72
N ALA A 168 -7.84 19.30 11.22
CA ALA A 168 -8.90 20.18 11.70
C ALA A 168 -9.86 20.62 10.57
N MET A 169 -9.33 20.86 9.36
CA MET A 169 -10.17 21.18 8.20
C MET A 169 -11.12 20.03 7.85
N LEU A 170 -10.65 18.77 7.91
CA LEU A 170 -11.44 17.59 7.55
C LEU A 170 -12.67 17.38 8.42
N ARG A 171 -12.66 17.84 9.68
CA ARG A 171 -13.80 17.72 10.60
C ARG A 171 -15.10 18.40 10.11
N ASN A 172 -14.98 19.29 9.12
CA ASN A 172 -16.13 20.02 8.59
C ASN A 172 -16.72 19.35 7.33
N PHE A 173 -16.19 18.19 6.92
CA PHE A 173 -16.58 17.52 5.67
C PHE A 173 -17.07 16.10 5.95
N ASN A 174 -18.00 15.67 5.10
CA ASN A 174 -18.46 14.29 5.01
C ASN A 174 -18.57 13.94 3.53
N CYS A 175 -17.57 13.23 3.03
CA CYS A 175 -17.45 12.90 1.62
C CYS A 175 -18.01 11.50 1.33
N SER A 176 -18.46 11.28 0.11
CA SER A 176 -18.98 9.98 -0.31
C SER A 176 -17.91 8.90 -0.32
N LYS A 177 -16.69 9.26 -0.74
CA LYS A 177 -15.56 8.32 -0.92
C LYS A 177 -14.22 8.96 -0.56
N LEU A 178 -13.36 8.13 0.01
CA LEU A 178 -11.92 8.39 0.11
C LEU A 178 -11.17 7.43 -0.81
N PHE A 179 -10.26 7.98 -1.62
CA PHE A 179 -9.22 7.21 -2.30
C PHE A 179 -7.90 7.42 -1.57
N VAL A 180 -7.31 6.34 -1.06
CA VAL A 180 -6.10 6.39 -0.24
C VAL A 180 -5.04 5.40 -0.71
N GLY A 181 -3.79 5.87 -0.76
CA GLY A 181 -2.61 5.03 -1.00
C GLY A 181 -1.95 4.63 0.30
N VAL A 182 -1.26 3.49 0.28
CA VAL A 182 -0.56 2.95 1.45
C VAL A 182 0.85 2.47 1.09
N ASP A 183 1.72 2.38 2.08
CA ASP A 183 3.06 1.79 1.90
C ASP A 183 3.09 0.30 2.25
N GLY A 184 2.14 -0.18 3.04
CA GLY A 184 1.99 -1.59 3.38
C GLY A 184 0.56 -1.97 3.73
N ILE A 185 0.18 -3.19 3.32
CA ILE A 185 -1.07 -3.88 3.64
C ILE A 185 -0.72 -5.19 4.33
N ASP A 186 -1.09 -5.32 5.59
CA ASP A 186 -0.93 -6.55 6.36
C ASP A 186 -2.30 -7.00 6.84
N THR A 187 -2.64 -8.26 6.59
CA THR A 187 -3.98 -8.79 6.89
C THR A 187 -4.31 -8.89 8.38
N GLU A 188 -3.31 -8.79 9.25
CA GLU A 188 -3.49 -8.85 10.71
C GLU A 188 -3.25 -7.48 11.38
N PHE A 189 -2.32 -6.69 10.83
CA PHE A 189 -1.93 -5.41 11.42
C PHE A 189 -2.69 -4.22 10.83
N GLY A 190 -3.22 -4.35 9.60
CA GLY A 190 -3.93 -3.31 8.90
C GLY A 190 -3.08 -2.53 7.89
N LEU A 191 -3.50 -1.31 7.59
CA LEU A 191 -2.86 -0.39 6.64
C LEU A 191 -1.77 0.42 7.32
N THR A 192 -0.66 0.63 6.60
CA THR A 192 0.50 1.33 7.15
C THR A 192 1.15 2.29 6.14
N THR A 193 1.82 3.32 6.68
CA THR A 193 2.68 4.24 5.93
C THR A 193 4.01 4.45 6.67
N THR A 194 4.90 5.24 6.09
CA THR A 194 6.25 5.49 6.63
C THR A 194 6.34 6.68 7.59
N ASN A 195 5.32 7.52 7.64
CA ASN A 195 5.33 8.76 8.39
C ASN A 195 4.12 8.90 9.32
N VAL A 196 4.36 9.27 10.58
CA VAL A 196 3.33 9.37 11.62
C VAL A 196 2.28 10.44 11.31
N LEU A 197 2.71 11.61 10.83
CA LEU A 197 1.78 12.70 10.49
C LEU A 197 0.92 12.35 9.26
N GLU A 198 1.49 11.59 8.31
CA GLU A 198 0.73 11.09 7.18
C GLU A 198 -0.28 10.01 7.60
N ALA A 199 0.11 9.12 8.52
CA ALA A 199 -0.80 8.13 9.09
C ALA A 199 -1.98 8.80 9.80
N SER A 200 -1.71 9.80 10.65
CA SER A 200 -2.73 10.56 11.37
C SER A 200 -3.70 11.29 10.44
N LEU A 201 -3.17 11.92 9.39
CA LEU A 201 -4.00 12.61 8.40
C LEU A 201 -4.86 11.62 7.59
N ASN A 202 -4.29 10.46 7.20
CA ASN A 202 -5.04 9.44 6.47
C ASN A 202 -6.16 8.84 7.34
N ASP A 203 -5.93 8.64 8.63
CA ASP A 203 -6.98 8.24 9.58
C ASP A 203 -8.09 9.30 9.68
N ALA A 204 -7.72 10.59 9.75
CA ALA A 204 -8.70 11.67 9.72
C ALA A 204 -9.50 11.72 8.40
N MET A 205 -8.89 11.40 7.26
CA MET A 205 -9.57 11.28 5.97
C MET A 205 -10.54 10.10 5.94
N ILE A 206 -10.17 8.96 6.53
CA ILE A 206 -11.05 7.78 6.68
C ILE A 206 -12.31 8.18 7.46
N ASN A 207 -12.16 8.89 8.57
CA ASN A 207 -13.28 9.33 9.41
C ASN A 207 -14.16 10.41 8.74
N ALA A 208 -13.67 11.08 7.67
CA ALA A 208 -14.41 12.09 6.92
C ALA A 208 -15.08 11.53 5.64
N ALA A 209 -15.07 10.22 5.43
CA ALA A 209 -15.61 9.58 4.24
C ALA A 209 -16.57 8.44 4.59
N GLN A 210 -17.59 8.24 3.74
CA GLN A 210 -18.58 7.15 3.91
C GLN A 210 -18.05 5.81 3.38
N LYS A 211 -17.16 5.85 2.38
CA LYS A 211 -16.52 4.66 1.81
C LYS A 211 -15.03 4.87 1.64
N VAL A 212 -14.25 3.86 1.99
CA VAL A 212 -12.80 3.87 1.92
C VAL A 212 -12.32 2.93 0.82
N VAL A 213 -11.69 3.48 -0.21
CA VAL A 213 -11.13 2.76 -1.35
C VAL A 213 -9.60 2.87 -1.32
N VAL A 214 -8.94 1.76 -1.08
CA VAL A 214 -7.46 1.69 -1.06
C VAL A 214 -6.95 1.40 -2.48
N LEU A 215 -5.99 2.19 -2.94
CA LEU A 215 -5.32 2.00 -4.22
C LEU A 215 -3.88 1.58 -3.98
N ALA A 216 -3.56 0.32 -4.26
CA ALA A 216 -2.26 -0.24 -3.95
C ALA A 216 -1.83 -1.29 -4.97
N ASP A 217 -0.64 -1.14 -5.54
CA ASP A 217 -0.06 -2.20 -6.35
C ASP A 217 0.28 -3.44 -5.50
N SER A 218 0.38 -4.61 -6.13
CA SER A 218 0.60 -5.90 -5.48
C SER A 218 1.82 -5.93 -4.57
N SER A 219 2.83 -5.09 -4.83
CA SER A 219 4.05 -5.00 -4.03
C SER A 219 3.82 -4.44 -2.61
N LYS A 220 2.63 -3.93 -2.31
CA LYS A 220 2.26 -3.39 -0.99
C LYS A 220 1.74 -4.45 -0.03
N PHE A 221 1.29 -5.57 -0.55
CA PHE A 221 0.78 -6.67 0.26
C PHE A 221 1.90 -7.40 1.01
N GLY A 222 1.57 -7.84 2.22
CA GLY A 222 2.52 -8.50 3.11
C GLY A 222 3.65 -7.58 3.59
N ARG A 223 3.44 -6.27 3.65
CA ARG A 223 4.39 -5.29 4.16
C ARG A 223 3.79 -4.50 5.31
N ARG A 224 4.66 -4.08 6.23
CA ARG A 224 4.32 -3.16 7.32
C ARG A 224 5.22 -1.94 7.24
N GLY A 225 4.63 -0.76 7.13
CA GLY A 225 5.29 0.53 7.30
C GLY A 225 5.52 0.84 8.79
N PHE A 226 6.18 1.96 9.04
CA PHE A 226 6.51 2.40 10.40
C PHE A 226 5.28 2.76 11.24
N SER A 227 4.29 3.41 10.61
CA SER A 227 3.11 3.92 11.30
C SER A 227 1.84 3.28 10.76
N LYS A 228 0.99 2.79 11.65
CA LYS A 228 -0.34 2.27 11.34
C LYS A 228 -1.26 3.43 10.99
N ILE A 229 -2.03 3.25 9.91
CA ILE A 229 -3.11 4.16 9.51
C ILE A 229 -4.40 3.72 10.19
N CYS A 230 -4.86 2.50 9.90
CA CYS A 230 -6.09 1.93 10.42
C CYS A 230 -6.07 0.40 10.39
N ASP A 231 -7.06 -0.23 10.98
CA ASP A 231 -7.38 -1.65 10.80
C ASP A 231 -8.03 -1.88 9.42
N LEU A 232 -7.99 -3.13 8.92
CA LEU A 232 -8.58 -3.46 7.64
C LEU A 232 -10.11 -3.31 7.63
N GLU A 233 -10.74 -3.42 8.78
CA GLU A 233 -12.18 -3.28 8.98
C GLU A 233 -12.71 -1.87 8.60
N ALA A 234 -11.83 -0.88 8.52
CA ALA A 234 -12.15 0.46 8.03
C ALA A 234 -12.17 0.58 6.50
N VAL A 235 -11.88 -0.52 5.76
CA VAL A 235 -11.73 -0.52 4.31
C VAL A 235 -12.92 -1.20 3.65
N ASP A 236 -13.57 -0.53 2.72
CA ASP A 236 -14.67 -1.12 1.93
C ASP A 236 -14.14 -1.85 0.69
N ARG A 237 -13.12 -1.27 0.02
CA ARG A 237 -12.58 -1.81 -1.23
C ARG A 237 -11.09 -1.61 -1.37
N ILE A 238 -10.42 -2.58 -1.98
CA ILE A 238 -9.04 -2.46 -2.45
C ILE A 238 -8.99 -2.67 -3.95
N ILE A 239 -8.33 -1.76 -4.67
CA ILE A 239 -8.01 -1.92 -6.10
C ILE A 239 -6.52 -2.21 -6.22
N THR A 240 -6.19 -3.33 -6.86
CA THR A 240 -4.80 -3.80 -7.02
C THR A 240 -4.60 -4.46 -8.40
N ASP A 241 -3.36 -4.78 -8.74
CA ASP A 241 -2.99 -5.46 -9.98
C ASP A 241 -2.94 -6.99 -9.82
N SER A 242 -2.89 -7.69 -10.97
CA SER A 242 -2.88 -9.16 -11.07
C SER A 242 -1.65 -9.85 -10.44
N GLY A 243 -0.61 -9.08 -10.05
CA GLY A 243 0.53 -9.60 -9.30
C GLY A 243 0.25 -9.94 -7.84
N VAL A 244 -0.96 -9.63 -7.32
CA VAL A 244 -1.33 -9.96 -5.94
C VAL A 244 -1.49 -11.46 -5.74
N GLN A 245 -0.96 -12.00 -4.64
CA GLN A 245 -1.08 -13.43 -4.33
C GLN A 245 -2.54 -13.79 -3.96
N PRO A 246 -3.08 -14.93 -4.44
CA PRO A 246 -4.47 -15.35 -4.18
C PRO A 246 -4.84 -15.39 -2.69
N LEU A 247 -3.91 -15.75 -1.84
CA LEU A 247 -4.09 -15.79 -0.38
C LEU A 247 -4.55 -14.43 0.19
N TYR A 248 -4.02 -13.31 -0.30
CA TYR A 248 -4.45 -12.00 0.18
C TYR A 248 -5.87 -11.67 -0.26
N LEU A 249 -6.25 -12.04 -1.50
CA LEU A 249 -7.62 -11.86 -1.99
C LEU A 249 -8.64 -12.66 -1.19
N GLU A 250 -8.30 -13.91 -0.83
CA GLU A 250 -9.12 -14.75 0.02
C GLU A 250 -9.34 -14.11 1.41
N ARG A 251 -8.27 -13.65 2.05
CA ARG A 251 -8.34 -12.99 3.36
C ARG A 251 -9.11 -11.68 3.36
N LEU A 252 -9.03 -10.89 2.27
CA LEU A 252 -9.85 -9.70 2.12
C LEU A 252 -11.34 -10.07 2.02
N ARG A 253 -11.65 -11.09 1.23
CA ARG A 253 -13.02 -11.59 1.09
C ARG A 253 -13.61 -12.10 2.40
N GLU A 254 -12.83 -12.85 3.19
CA GLU A 254 -13.23 -13.32 4.52
C GLU A 254 -13.59 -12.17 5.47
N ARG A 255 -12.98 -10.99 5.29
CA ARG A 255 -13.27 -9.76 6.06
C ARG A 255 -14.36 -8.89 5.44
N GLY A 256 -14.98 -9.31 4.35
CA GLY A 256 -16.02 -8.55 3.65
C GLY A 256 -15.48 -7.37 2.82
N ILE A 257 -14.16 -7.30 2.57
CA ILE A 257 -13.53 -6.24 1.80
C ILE A 257 -13.59 -6.61 0.32
N GLU A 258 -14.15 -5.72 -0.49
CA GLU A 258 -14.23 -5.91 -1.93
C GLU A 258 -12.85 -5.73 -2.58
N ALA A 259 -12.39 -6.71 -3.34
CA ALA A 259 -11.14 -6.64 -4.07
C ALA A 259 -11.41 -6.53 -5.58
N THR A 260 -10.90 -5.46 -6.20
CA THR A 260 -10.88 -5.28 -7.65
C THR A 260 -9.47 -5.52 -8.14
N VAL A 261 -9.26 -6.53 -8.98
CA VAL A 261 -7.97 -6.86 -9.57
C VAL A 261 -7.96 -6.38 -11.02
N VAL A 262 -6.97 -5.55 -11.38
CA VAL A 262 -6.79 -5.07 -12.75
C VAL A 262 -5.67 -5.83 -13.45
N ASP A 263 -5.84 -6.08 -14.73
CA ASP A 263 -4.81 -6.67 -15.58
C ASP A 263 -3.82 -5.59 -16.04
N VAL A 264 -2.53 -5.96 -16.11
CA VAL A 264 -1.42 -5.08 -16.49
C VAL A 264 -0.51 -5.75 -17.51
#